data_47ce651ed36c4edd8096cc1b48155149
#
_entry.id   47ce651ed36c4edd8096cc1b48155149
#
_cell.length_a   1.000
_cell.length_b   1.000
_cell.length_c   1.000
_cell.angle_alpha   90.00
_cell.angle_beta   90.00
_cell.angle_gamma   90.00
#
_symmetry.space_group_name_H-M   'P 1'
#
loop_
_entity.id
_entity.type
_entity.pdbx_description
1 polymer ?
#
loop_
_entity_poly.entity_id
_entity_poly.type
_entity_poly.pdbx_seq_one_letter_code
_entity_poly.pdbx_strand_id
1 'polypeptide(L)'
;IDTTQQVSNPVVFFNGDNNGVIVELPAVADSGATTVGGSLVFGIGTETNNGLDAATVLLADTGYAYIQATYKGTTFMNAAIDSGSSANFFSDSSFSTCTVNTALYCPGSTVDLTATLQGVDMTMLVADFTLANADSVLGANSSATAMPGLGGPILVQSPGAHSIQFDLGMPFHFGRNVFTAIEGQATPGGTGPYYAY
;
A
#
# COMPACT_ATOMS: atom_id res chain seq x y z
N ILE A 1 -12.82 11.52 -16.87
CA ILE A 1 -14.22 11.02 -16.74
C ILE A 1 -14.90 11.95 -15.74
N ASP A 2 -16.07 12.47 -16.08
CA ASP A 2 -16.88 13.29 -15.18
C ASP A 2 -17.21 12.51 -13.90
N THR A 3 -17.23 13.19 -12.74
CA THR A 3 -17.51 12.54 -11.45
C THR A 3 -18.87 11.84 -11.41
N THR A 4 -19.84 12.33 -12.19
CA THR A 4 -21.16 11.71 -12.33
C THR A 4 -21.13 10.38 -13.10
N GLN A 5 -20.03 10.08 -13.78
CA GLN A 5 -19.81 8.85 -14.55
C GLN A 5 -18.84 7.89 -13.86
N GLN A 6 -18.35 8.22 -12.68
CA GLN A 6 -17.47 7.39 -11.88
C GLN A 6 -18.28 6.48 -10.95
N VAL A 7 -17.77 5.29 -10.70
CA VAL A 7 -18.36 4.39 -9.71
C VAL A 7 -17.96 4.89 -8.33
N SER A 8 -18.97 5.23 -7.52
CA SER A 8 -18.73 5.62 -6.13
C SER A 8 -18.27 4.43 -5.28
N ASN A 9 -17.43 4.69 -4.28
CA ASN A 9 -17.07 3.68 -3.29
C ASN A 9 -18.35 3.25 -2.53
N PRO A 10 -18.75 1.97 -2.59
CA PRO A 10 -20.02 1.52 -1.99
C PRO A 10 -20.05 1.68 -0.46
N VAL A 11 -18.93 1.74 0.21
CA VAL A 11 -18.82 1.89 1.67
C VAL A 11 -19.49 3.18 2.15
N VAL A 12 -19.41 4.28 1.38
CA VAL A 12 -20.04 5.56 1.75
C VAL A 12 -21.57 5.51 1.87
N PHE A 13 -22.20 4.46 1.32
CA PHE A 13 -23.65 4.28 1.37
C PHE A 13 -24.12 3.38 2.51
N PHE A 14 -23.21 2.88 3.36
CA PHE A 14 -23.59 2.11 4.53
C PHE A 14 -24.27 3.01 5.57
N ASN A 15 -25.22 2.49 6.32
CA ASN A 15 -25.91 3.24 7.39
C ASN A 15 -25.01 3.51 8.62
N GLY A 16 -23.90 2.81 8.74
CA GLY A 16 -22.83 2.94 9.71
C GLY A 16 -21.57 2.37 9.07
N ASP A 17 -20.42 2.45 9.74
CA ASP A 17 -19.15 1.89 9.25
C ASP A 17 -18.78 2.38 7.85
N ASN A 18 -19.10 3.63 7.54
CA ASN A 18 -19.05 4.23 6.21
C ASN A 18 -17.91 5.23 6.00
N ASN A 19 -16.99 5.33 6.95
CA ASN A 19 -15.94 6.35 6.98
C ASN A 19 -14.57 5.83 6.56
N GLY A 20 -14.43 4.52 6.33
CA GLY A 20 -13.17 3.90 5.91
C GLY A 20 -13.22 2.39 5.96
N VAL A 21 -12.06 1.78 5.70
CA VAL A 21 -11.85 0.34 5.78
C VAL A 21 -10.53 0.02 6.44
N ILE A 22 -10.41 -1.19 6.99
CA ILE A 22 -9.18 -1.75 7.52
C ILE A 22 -8.93 -3.06 6.79
N VAL A 23 -7.75 -3.19 6.19
CA VAL A 23 -7.26 -4.45 5.65
C VAL A 23 -6.36 -5.08 6.70
N GLU A 24 -6.79 -6.21 7.26
CA GLU A 24 -6.07 -6.95 8.30
C GLU A 24 -5.53 -8.26 7.70
N LEU A 25 -4.23 -8.36 7.53
CA LEU A 25 -3.59 -9.56 6.98
C LEU A 25 -2.51 -10.09 7.93
N PRO A 26 -2.44 -11.41 8.13
CA PRO A 26 -1.35 -12.01 8.87
C PRO A 26 -0.02 -11.89 8.11
N ALA A 27 1.10 -12.02 8.82
CA ALA A 27 2.40 -12.13 8.20
C ALA A 27 2.48 -13.38 7.31
N VAL A 28 3.18 -13.24 6.19
CA VAL A 28 3.44 -14.31 5.23
C VAL A 28 4.94 -14.61 5.23
N ALA A 29 5.30 -15.89 5.20
CA ALA A 29 6.71 -16.28 5.10
C ALA A 29 7.31 -15.85 3.75
N ASP A 30 8.62 -15.63 3.69
CA ASP A 30 9.34 -15.19 2.48
C ASP A 30 9.17 -16.15 1.29
N SER A 31 8.92 -17.43 1.57
CA SER A 31 8.60 -18.43 0.54
C SER A 31 7.23 -18.27 -0.11
N GLY A 32 6.42 -17.34 0.39
CA GLY A 32 5.04 -17.14 -0.04
C GLY A 32 4.06 -18.15 0.54
N ALA A 33 2.78 -17.92 0.28
CA ALA A 33 1.68 -18.80 0.65
C ALA A 33 0.70 -18.98 -0.52
N THR A 34 0.08 -20.15 -0.62
CA THR A 34 -0.95 -20.42 -1.65
C THR A 34 -2.26 -19.70 -1.35
N THR A 35 -2.54 -19.45 -0.07
CA THR A 35 -3.71 -18.72 0.41
C THR A 35 -3.37 -17.96 1.67
N VAL A 36 -3.95 -16.79 1.84
CA VAL A 36 -3.88 -16.01 3.08
C VAL A 36 -5.31 -15.60 3.43
N GLY A 37 -5.74 -15.95 4.64
CA GLY A 37 -7.00 -15.48 5.21
C GLY A 37 -6.76 -14.23 6.04
N GLY A 38 -7.60 -13.22 5.86
CA GLY A 38 -7.59 -11.99 6.63
C GLY A 38 -8.99 -11.39 6.71
N SER A 39 -9.08 -10.15 7.16
CA SER A 39 -10.34 -9.42 7.28
C SER A 39 -10.32 -8.13 6.48
N LEU A 40 -11.43 -7.80 5.84
CA LEU A 40 -11.75 -6.45 5.42
C LEU A 40 -12.81 -5.93 6.38
N VAL A 41 -12.40 -5.05 7.29
CA VAL A 41 -13.29 -4.47 8.30
C VAL A 41 -13.78 -3.12 7.80
N PHE A 42 -15.09 -2.89 7.87
CA PHE A 42 -15.71 -1.63 7.49
C PHE A 42 -15.82 -0.71 8.70
N GLY A 43 -15.63 0.58 8.46
CA GLY A 43 -15.62 1.61 9.49
C GLY A 43 -14.26 1.74 10.19
N ILE A 44 -13.99 2.93 10.72
CA ILE A 44 -12.83 3.23 11.55
C ILE A 44 -13.33 3.91 12.82
N GLY A 45 -13.16 3.23 13.96
CA GLY A 45 -13.60 3.71 15.28
C GLY A 45 -15.10 3.86 15.44
N THR A 46 -15.88 3.14 14.67
CA THR A 46 -17.36 3.10 14.73
C THR A 46 -17.86 1.97 15.61
N GLU A 47 -17.04 0.91 15.74
CA GLU A 47 -17.33 -0.28 16.54
C GLU A 47 -16.15 -0.62 17.46
N THR A 48 -16.34 -1.57 18.38
CA THR A 48 -15.29 -1.95 19.35
C THR A 48 -14.11 -2.70 18.74
N ASN A 49 -14.27 -3.23 17.53
CA ASN A 49 -13.28 -4.04 16.83
C ASN A 49 -12.57 -3.30 15.68
N ASN A 50 -12.87 -2.02 15.47
CA ASN A 50 -12.30 -1.25 14.36
C ASN A 50 -11.65 0.07 14.81
N GLY A 51 -11.18 0.11 16.07
CA GLY A 51 -10.42 1.25 16.61
C GLY A 51 -9.06 1.42 15.95
N LEU A 52 -8.56 2.65 15.94
CA LEU A 52 -7.20 2.97 15.44
C LEU A 52 -6.09 2.44 16.37
N ASP A 53 -6.41 2.22 17.66
CA ASP A 53 -5.47 1.76 18.68
C ASP A 53 -4.14 2.55 18.66
N ALA A 54 -3.02 1.86 18.36
CA ALA A 54 -1.69 2.45 18.29
C ALA A 54 -1.28 2.88 16.87
N ALA A 55 -2.17 2.75 15.87
CA ALA A 55 -1.84 3.10 14.49
C ALA A 55 -1.56 4.60 14.35
N THR A 56 -0.53 4.94 13.60
CA THR A 56 -0.17 6.32 13.31
C THR A 56 -0.85 6.79 12.04
N VAL A 57 -1.55 7.91 12.11
CA VAL A 57 -2.27 8.51 10.98
C VAL A 57 -1.31 9.33 10.12
N LEU A 58 -1.34 9.09 8.81
CA LEU A 58 -0.69 9.86 7.77
C LEU A 58 -1.77 10.53 6.92
N LEU A 59 -2.06 11.80 7.15
CA LEU A 59 -3.02 12.54 6.35
C LEU A 59 -2.56 12.61 4.89
N ALA A 60 -3.47 12.28 3.98
CA ALA A 60 -3.21 12.32 2.54
C ALA A 60 -3.79 13.60 1.91
N ASP A 61 -3.34 13.96 0.70
CA ASP A 61 -3.93 15.07 -0.03
C ASP A 61 -5.37 14.77 -0.43
N THR A 62 -6.17 15.81 -0.51
CA THR A 62 -7.56 15.71 -1.01
C THR A 62 -7.55 15.68 -2.53
N GLY A 63 -8.20 14.70 -3.11
CA GLY A 63 -8.37 14.55 -4.56
C GLY A 63 -7.63 13.34 -5.15
N TYR A 64 -6.43 13.00 -4.65
CA TYR A 64 -5.68 11.83 -5.12
C TYR A 64 -5.31 10.86 -3.99
N ALA A 65 -5.50 11.28 -2.72
CA ALA A 65 -5.09 10.55 -1.54
C ALA A 65 -3.60 10.19 -1.52
N TYR A 66 -2.73 11.06 -2.05
CA TYR A 66 -1.29 10.85 -1.99
C TYR A 66 -0.69 11.35 -0.68
N ILE A 67 0.34 10.66 -0.27
CA ILE A 67 1.32 11.03 0.75
C ILE A 67 2.70 11.16 0.09
N GLN A 68 3.71 11.54 0.84
CA GLN A 68 5.09 11.54 0.36
C GLN A 68 5.83 10.29 0.84
N ALA A 69 6.79 9.82 0.05
CA ALA A 69 7.74 8.79 0.45
C ALA A 69 9.17 9.27 0.21
N THR A 70 10.04 9.16 1.21
CA THR A 70 11.48 9.38 1.04
C THR A 70 12.19 8.04 1.11
N TYR A 71 12.83 7.65 0.01
CA TYR A 71 13.54 6.39 -0.14
C TYR A 71 14.95 6.66 -0.67
N LYS A 72 15.98 6.16 0.01
CA LYS A 72 17.40 6.39 -0.34
C LYS A 72 17.75 7.86 -0.65
N GLY A 73 17.17 8.79 0.12
CA GLY A 73 17.42 10.24 -0.02
C GLY A 73 16.65 10.91 -1.16
N THR A 74 15.85 10.19 -1.93
CA THR A 74 14.95 10.75 -2.94
C THR A 74 13.53 10.84 -2.39
N THR A 75 12.90 12.00 -2.53
CA THR A 75 11.50 12.20 -2.12
C THR A 75 10.58 12.08 -3.33
N PHE A 76 9.60 11.21 -3.21
CA PHE A 76 8.51 10.98 -4.15
C PHE A 76 7.26 11.65 -3.59
N MET A 77 6.71 12.61 -4.34
CA MET A 77 5.58 13.43 -3.87
C MET A 77 4.24 12.71 -3.96
N ASN A 78 4.13 11.72 -4.82
CA ASN A 78 2.91 10.96 -5.07
C ASN A 78 3.14 9.51 -4.67
N ALA A 79 3.06 9.23 -3.38
CA ALA A 79 3.11 7.89 -2.85
C ALA A 79 1.74 7.44 -2.36
N ALA A 80 1.48 6.13 -2.42
CA ALA A 80 0.24 5.53 -1.94
C ALA A 80 0.49 4.21 -1.22
N ILE A 81 -0.45 3.83 -0.35
CA ILE A 81 -0.56 2.47 0.18
C ILE A 81 -1.79 1.85 -0.49
N ASP A 82 -1.55 0.94 -1.44
CA ASP A 82 -2.57 0.44 -2.38
C ASP A 82 -2.73 -1.07 -2.29
N SER A 83 -3.79 -1.54 -1.66
CA SER A 83 -4.14 -2.97 -1.59
C SER A 83 -4.51 -3.57 -2.96
N GLY A 84 -4.70 -2.76 -3.99
CA GLY A 84 -4.99 -3.18 -5.36
C GLY A 84 -3.74 -3.53 -6.18
N SER A 85 -2.56 -3.12 -5.73
CA SER A 85 -1.28 -3.44 -6.38
C SER A 85 -0.73 -4.77 -5.86
N SER A 86 -0.33 -5.67 -6.77
CA SER A 86 0.17 -7.02 -6.42
C SER A 86 1.63 -7.04 -5.94
N ALA A 87 2.35 -5.94 -6.10
CA ALA A 87 3.75 -5.77 -5.70
C ALA A 87 3.98 -4.34 -5.20
N ASN A 88 5.10 -4.11 -4.51
CA ASN A 88 5.54 -2.75 -4.22
C ASN A 88 6.22 -2.17 -5.46
N PHE A 89 5.76 -1.01 -5.95
CA PHE A 89 6.34 -0.40 -7.14
C PHE A 89 7.06 0.91 -6.80
N PHE A 90 8.33 0.97 -7.14
CA PHE A 90 9.19 2.13 -6.87
C PHE A 90 10.40 2.12 -7.82
N SER A 91 10.98 3.29 -8.06
CA SER A 91 12.16 3.39 -8.94
C SER A 91 13.44 3.24 -8.15
N ASP A 92 14.23 2.22 -8.48
CA ASP A 92 15.58 2.01 -7.93
C ASP A 92 16.50 1.36 -8.99
N SER A 93 17.41 2.15 -9.51
CA SER A 93 18.35 1.70 -10.54
C SER A 93 19.44 0.73 -10.05
N SER A 94 19.54 0.51 -8.72
CA SER A 94 20.46 -0.48 -8.15
C SER A 94 19.95 -1.92 -8.29
N PHE A 95 18.68 -2.11 -8.64
CA PHE A 95 18.08 -3.41 -8.88
C PHE A 95 17.81 -3.63 -10.38
N SER A 96 18.25 -4.77 -10.89
CA SER A 96 17.88 -5.21 -12.24
C SER A 96 16.45 -5.76 -12.25
N THR A 97 15.75 -5.57 -13.35
CA THR A 97 14.50 -6.28 -13.60
C THR A 97 14.75 -7.75 -13.89
N CYS A 98 13.75 -8.56 -13.64
CA CYS A 98 13.80 -10.00 -13.91
C CYS A 98 13.89 -10.32 -15.41
N THR A 99 14.31 -11.52 -15.73
CA THR A 99 14.40 -11.99 -17.12
C THR A 99 13.09 -12.62 -17.61
N VAL A 100 12.34 -13.25 -16.71
CA VAL A 100 11.04 -13.87 -17.02
C VAL A 100 9.92 -12.86 -16.85
N ASN A 101 9.87 -12.18 -15.70
CA ASN A 101 8.90 -11.13 -15.44
C ASN A 101 9.58 -9.76 -15.38
N THR A 102 9.72 -9.11 -16.52
CA THR A 102 10.43 -7.83 -16.67
C THR A 102 9.77 -6.65 -15.95
N ALA A 103 8.54 -6.81 -15.46
CA ALA A 103 7.84 -5.82 -14.63
C ALA A 103 8.22 -5.88 -13.14
N LEU A 104 9.06 -6.86 -12.73
CA LEU A 104 9.49 -7.05 -11.35
C LEU A 104 11.00 -6.98 -11.23
N TYR A 105 11.49 -6.73 -10.02
CA TYR A 105 12.90 -6.73 -9.68
C TYR A 105 13.42 -8.14 -9.35
N CYS A 106 14.69 -8.38 -9.71
CA CYS A 106 15.41 -9.61 -9.39
C CYS A 106 16.75 -9.29 -8.73
N PRO A 107 16.78 -8.86 -7.46
CA PRO A 107 18.04 -8.69 -6.74
C PRO A 107 18.75 -10.03 -6.57
N GLY A 108 20.08 -10.00 -6.40
CA GLY A 108 20.88 -11.22 -6.20
C GLY A 108 20.57 -12.00 -4.92
N SER A 109 19.99 -11.33 -3.92
CA SER A 109 19.48 -11.89 -2.67
C SER A 109 18.32 -11.05 -2.18
N THR A 110 17.49 -11.59 -1.28
CA THR A 110 16.45 -10.81 -0.58
C THR A 110 17.09 -9.65 0.18
N VAL A 111 16.49 -8.47 0.09
CA VAL A 111 16.96 -7.22 0.68
C VAL A 111 15.86 -6.60 1.52
N ASP A 112 16.20 -6.19 2.74
CA ASP A 112 15.33 -5.36 3.58
C ASP A 112 15.48 -3.90 3.18
N LEU A 113 14.37 -3.24 2.97
CA LEU A 113 14.28 -1.87 2.50
C LEU A 113 13.43 -1.05 3.46
N THR A 114 13.74 0.23 3.52
CA THR A 114 13.05 1.18 4.41
C THR A 114 12.78 2.47 3.64
N ALA A 115 11.55 2.96 3.73
CA ALA A 115 11.17 4.29 3.29
C ALA A 115 10.59 5.09 4.47
N THR A 116 10.72 6.40 4.44
CA THR A 116 9.99 7.29 5.37
C THR A 116 8.77 7.82 4.63
N LEU A 117 7.59 7.50 5.12
CA LEU A 117 6.33 8.07 4.64
C LEU A 117 6.03 9.35 5.39
N GLN A 118 5.44 10.33 4.72
CA GLN A 118 5.06 11.61 5.31
C GLN A 118 3.69 12.06 4.84
N GLY A 119 2.81 12.31 5.80
CA GLY A 119 1.51 12.92 5.55
C GLY A 119 1.61 14.42 5.20
N VAL A 120 0.53 15.00 4.69
CA VAL A 120 0.46 16.43 4.38
C VAL A 120 0.54 17.31 5.63
N ASP A 121 0.28 16.77 6.79
CA ASP A 121 0.43 17.39 8.12
C ASP A 121 1.85 17.27 8.70
N MET A 122 2.79 16.78 7.90
CA MET A 122 4.19 16.51 8.28
C MET A 122 4.39 15.35 9.26
N THR A 123 3.37 14.60 9.62
CA THR A 123 3.52 13.35 10.39
C THR A 123 4.35 12.36 9.59
N MET A 124 5.34 11.73 10.22
CA MET A 124 6.25 10.78 9.58
C MET A 124 6.11 9.40 10.17
N LEU A 125 6.22 8.38 9.33
CA LEU A 125 6.19 6.97 9.71
C LEU A 125 7.17 6.17 8.85
N VAL A 126 7.82 5.20 9.48
CA VAL A 126 8.75 4.30 8.77
C VAL A 126 7.98 3.16 8.14
N ALA A 127 8.23 2.90 6.87
CA ALA A 127 7.71 1.77 6.11
C ALA A 127 8.86 0.81 5.81
N ASP A 128 8.93 -0.30 6.55
CA ASP A 128 9.85 -1.39 6.27
C ASP A 128 9.18 -2.41 5.34
N PHE A 129 9.90 -2.87 4.33
CA PHE A 129 9.44 -3.88 3.39
C PHE A 129 10.63 -4.67 2.83
N THR A 130 10.37 -5.84 2.27
CA THR A 130 11.40 -6.69 1.67
C THR A 130 11.31 -6.69 0.16
N LEU A 131 12.43 -6.95 -0.51
CA LEU A 131 12.50 -7.17 -1.95
C LEU A 131 13.22 -8.48 -2.22
N ALA A 132 12.53 -9.45 -2.77
CA ALA A 132 13.07 -10.75 -3.17
C ALA A 132 13.28 -10.83 -4.69
N ASN A 133 14.06 -11.81 -5.12
CA ASN A 133 14.19 -12.13 -6.54
C ASN A 133 12.89 -12.77 -7.04
N ALA A 134 12.10 -12.01 -7.81
CA ALA A 134 10.77 -12.44 -8.20
C ALA A 134 10.78 -13.70 -9.08
N ASP A 135 11.75 -13.85 -10.02
CA ASP A 135 11.85 -15.09 -10.82
C ASP A 135 12.13 -16.30 -9.92
N SER A 136 12.95 -16.14 -8.88
CA SER A 136 13.27 -17.21 -7.94
C SER A 136 12.10 -17.61 -7.06
N VAL A 137 11.40 -16.63 -6.43
CA VAL A 137 10.29 -16.95 -5.51
C VAL A 137 9.06 -17.46 -6.25
N LEU A 138 8.75 -16.91 -7.42
CA LEU A 138 7.66 -17.37 -8.27
C LEU A 138 7.96 -18.74 -8.91
N GLY A 139 9.24 -19.00 -9.26
CA GLY A 139 9.66 -20.31 -9.78
C GLY A 139 9.72 -21.41 -8.73
N ALA A 140 10.11 -21.08 -7.50
CA ALA A 140 10.19 -22.04 -6.40
C ALA A 140 8.81 -22.48 -5.87
N ASN A 141 7.80 -21.60 -5.95
CA ASN A 141 6.44 -21.88 -5.49
C ASN A 141 5.42 -21.30 -6.48
N SER A 142 5.24 -21.96 -7.61
CA SER A 142 4.34 -21.50 -8.68
C SER A 142 2.85 -21.47 -8.29
N SER A 143 2.48 -22.10 -7.18
CA SER A 143 1.12 -22.06 -6.63
C SER A 143 0.92 -20.98 -5.56
N ALA A 144 1.99 -20.29 -5.11
CA ALA A 144 1.83 -19.21 -4.16
C ALA A 144 1.20 -17.98 -4.82
N THR A 145 0.22 -17.41 -4.15
CA THR A 145 -0.48 -16.19 -4.57
C THR A 145 -0.19 -15.00 -3.66
N ALA A 146 0.32 -15.24 -2.46
CA ALA A 146 0.73 -14.23 -1.50
C ALA A 146 2.25 -14.27 -1.33
N MET A 147 2.93 -13.22 -1.79
CA MET A 147 4.37 -13.08 -1.83
C MET A 147 4.79 -11.76 -1.19
N PRO A 148 5.37 -11.77 0.03
CA PRO A 148 5.70 -10.53 0.76
C PRO A 148 6.85 -9.73 0.14
N GLY A 149 7.72 -10.37 -0.64
CA GLY A 149 8.92 -9.76 -1.21
C GLY A 149 8.79 -9.32 -2.68
N LEU A 150 7.59 -9.22 -3.24
CA LEU A 150 7.44 -8.76 -4.62
C LEU A 150 7.58 -7.24 -4.72
N GLY A 151 8.44 -6.79 -5.64
CA GLY A 151 8.58 -5.39 -6.00
C GLY A 151 9.03 -5.22 -7.44
N GLY A 152 8.80 -4.05 -8.01
CA GLY A 152 9.16 -3.76 -9.39
C GLY A 152 9.33 -2.26 -9.66
N PRO A 153 9.85 -1.91 -10.85
CA PRO A 153 9.93 -0.51 -11.25
C PRO A 153 8.53 0.08 -11.44
N ILE A 154 8.38 1.35 -11.06
CA ILE A 154 7.14 2.06 -11.37
C ILE A 154 7.03 2.19 -12.89
N LEU A 155 5.96 1.66 -13.44
CA LEU A 155 5.68 1.77 -14.86
C LEU A 155 4.88 3.05 -15.10
N VAL A 156 5.58 4.12 -15.44
CA VAL A 156 4.93 5.39 -15.80
C VAL A 156 4.22 5.21 -17.15
N GLN A 157 2.94 4.88 -17.12
CA GLN A 157 2.15 4.71 -18.35
C GLN A 157 1.84 6.03 -19.06
N SER A 158 1.88 7.13 -18.34
CA SER A 158 1.76 8.48 -18.89
C SER A 158 2.45 9.47 -17.94
N PRO A 159 3.46 10.21 -18.38
CA PRO A 159 4.06 11.24 -17.55
C PRO A 159 3.02 12.33 -17.30
N GLY A 160 2.44 12.36 -16.11
CA GLY A 160 1.50 13.36 -15.65
C GLY A 160 1.80 13.74 -14.21
N ALA A 161 1.43 14.96 -13.83
CA ALA A 161 1.63 15.49 -12.47
C ALA A 161 0.96 14.62 -11.37
N HIS A 162 0.10 13.69 -11.75
CA HIS A 162 -0.72 12.87 -10.85
C HIS A 162 -0.44 11.36 -10.95
N SER A 163 0.70 10.96 -11.53
CA SER A 163 1.09 9.55 -11.55
C SER A 163 1.69 9.14 -10.21
N ILE A 164 1.32 7.97 -9.69
CA ILE A 164 1.96 7.36 -8.52
C ILE A 164 3.45 7.18 -8.82
N GLN A 165 4.29 7.54 -7.88
CA GLN A 165 5.75 7.50 -7.99
C GLN A 165 6.37 6.47 -7.03
N PHE A 166 5.65 6.16 -5.95
CA PHE A 166 6.03 5.16 -4.95
C PHE A 166 4.75 4.48 -4.44
N ASP A 167 4.63 3.19 -4.67
CA ASP A 167 3.42 2.42 -4.41
C ASP A 167 3.74 1.26 -3.48
N LEU A 168 3.17 1.27 -2.28
CA LEU A 168 3.23 0.18 -1.33
C LEU A 168 2.00 -0.71 -1.52
N GLY A 169 2.17 -1.76 -2.31
CA GLY A 169 1.11 -2.68 -2.69
C GLY A 169 0.78 -3.74 -1.63
N MET A 170 0.12 -4.80 -2.06
CA MET A 170 -0.30 -5.91 -1.18
C MET A 170 0.84 -6.51 -0.33
N PRO A 171 2.10 -6.61 -0.79
CA PRO A 171 3.19 -7.09 0.05
C PRO A 171 3.38 -6.27 1.33
N PHE A 172 3.11 -4.98 1.29
CA PHE A 172 3.18 -4.11 2.47
C PHE A 172 2.09 -4.41 3.50
N HIS A 173 0.95 -4.93 3.09
CA HIS A 173 -0.18 -5.23 3.98
C HIS A 173 0.03 -6.51 4.81
N PHE A 174 0.92 -7.43 4.38
CA PHE A 174 1.15 -8.66 5.13
C PHE A 174 1.78 -8.37 6.49
N GLY A 175 1.12 -8.86 7.55
CA GLY A 175 1.52 -8.64 8.94
C GLY A 175 1.09 -7.30 9.52
N ARG A 176 0.16 -6.59 8.85
CA ARG A 176 -0.31 -5.26 9.25
C ARG A 176 -1.83 -5.15 9.26
N ASN A 177 -2.31 -4.22 10.06
CA ASN A 177 -3.64 -3.65 9.95
C ASN A 177 -3.49 -2.29 9.26
N VAL A 178 -3.91 -2.19 8.01
CA VAL A 178 -3.79 -0.96 7.22
C VAL A 178 -5.16 -0.31 7.09
N PHE A 179 -5.26 0.90 7.62
CA PHE A 179 -6.46 1.72 7.61
C PHE A 179 -6.43 2.65 6.40
N THR A 180 -7.56 2.76 5.72
CA THR A 180 -7.78 3.71 4.63
C THR A 180 -9.07 4.48 4.91
N ALA A 181 -8.94 5.75 5.30
CA ALA A 181 -10.08 6.62 5.56
C ALA A 181 -10.58 7.26 4.27
N ILE A 182 -11.91 7.34 4.14
CA ILE A 182 -12.56 7.91 2.97
C ILE A 182 -12.51 9.44 3.05
N GLU A 183 -12.25 10.10 1.93
CA GLU A 183 -12.21 11.55 1.81
C GLU A 183 -13.50 12.20 2.34
N GLY A 184 -13.33 13.25 3.14
CA GLY A 184 -14.42 14.01 3.74
C GLY A 184 -15.16 13.31 4.87
N GLN A 185 -14.87 12.04 5.19
CA GLN A 185 -15.49 11.31 6.29
C GLN A 185 -14.74 11.53 7.60
N ALA A 186 -15.50 11.75 8.69
CA ALA A 186 -14.93 11.90 10.02
C ALA A 186 -14.62 10.54 10.66
N THR A 187 -13.46 10.45 11.29
CA THR A 187 -13.01 9.28 12.07
C THR A 187 -12.34 9.75 13.35
N PRO A 188 -12.03 8.87 14.32
CA PRO A 188 -11.22 9.23 15.49
C PRO A 188 -9.82 9.78 15.15
N GLY A 189 -9.27 9.41 14.00
CA GLY A 189 -7.97 9.90 13.50
C GLY A 189 -8.01 11.23 12.78
N GLY A 190 -9.20 11.82 12.63
CA GLY A 190 -9.42 13.06 11.87
C GLY A 190 -10.32 12.85 10.65
N THR A 191 -10.41 13.86 9.82
CA THR A 191 -11.17 13.77 8.55
C THR A 191 -10.28 13.20 7.46
N GLY A 192 -10.77 12.16 6.76
CA GLY A 192 -10.06 11.56 5.61
C GLY A 192 -9.92 12.51 4.41
N PRO A 193 -9.06 12.17 3.43
CA PRO A 193 -8.40 10.87 3.31
C PRO A 193 -7.14 10.76 4.15
N TYR A 194 -6.87 9.56 4.65
CA TYR A 194 -5.60 9.22 5.29
C TYR A 194 -5.33 7.72 5.23
N TYR A 195 -4.07 7.35 5.41
CA TYR A 195 -3.64 5.99 5.74
C TYR A 195 -3.22 5.93 7.21
N ALA A 196 -3.37 4.75 7.85
CA ALA A 196 -2.76 4.49 9.15
C ALA A 196 -2.35 3.02 9.28
N TYR A 197 -1.30 2.73 10.08
CA TYR A 197 -0.87 1.36 10.41
C TYR A 197 0.01 1.34 11.65
#